data_70d4d553b19b3c26bd6e00c5724c5511
#
_entry.id   70d4d553b19b3c26bd6e00c5724c5511
#
_cell.length_a   1.000
_cell.length_b   1.000
_cell.length_c   1.000
_cell.angle_alpha   90.00
_cell.angle_beta   90.00
_cell.angle_gamma   90.00
#
_symmetry.space_group_name_H-M   'P 1'
#
loop_
_entity.id
_entity.type
_entity.pdbx_description
1 polymer ?
#
loop_
_entity_poly.entity_id
_entity_poly.type
_entity_poly.pdbx_seq_one_letter_code
_entity_poly.pdbx_strand_id
1 'polypeptide(L)'
;MRSFLSSVRVVAAKEFRDCWRNLWLIVGSALFACLSLAVVFGTAAIGGDFSFRPLEAVMTSVVTLGVFLIPLIAVLISYDAFVGEQEHGTLILLLTYPLSRPALLTGKLLGQSAALGVCLLLGFSVLPLLTVLNVLPYDLTRLSLLTAVLIFSGWLLGLVFILISLTISLLAKNKARALGVLLSIWLLSVLFYDLGL
;
A
#
# COMPACT_ATOMS: atom_id res chain seq x y z
N MET A 1 -22.07 -4.40 21.74
CA MET A 1 -21.66 -4.66 20.34
C MET A 1 -21.90 -3.46 19.41
N ARG A 2 -23.10 -2.83 19.40
CA ARG A 2 -23.35 -1.65 18.52
C ARG A 2 -22.40 -0.48 18.77
N SER A 3 -22.02 -0.21 20.02
CA SER A 3 -21.07 0.87 20.36
C SER A 3 -19.64 0.59 19.88
N PHE A 4 -19.17 -0.66 19.93
CA PHE A 4 -17.86 -1.06 19.45
C PHE A 4 -17.73 -0.87 17.92
N LEU A 5 -18.67 -1.42 17.15
CA LEU A 5 -18.67 -1.30 15.69
C LEU A 5 -18.79 0.15 15.22
N SER A 6 -19.62 0.97 15.90
CA SER A 6 -19.71 2.40 15.58
C SER A 6 -18.40 3.13 15.84
N SER A 7 -17.71 2.84 16.94
CA SER A 7 -16.40 3.39 17.27
C SER A 7 -15.33 3.00 16.24
N VAL A 8 -15.26 1.71 15.86
CA VAL A 8 -14.34 1.22 14.82
C VAL A 8 -14.58 1.95 13.50
N ARG A 9 -15.85 2.09 13.09
CA ARG A 9 -16.19 2.76 11.83
C ARG A 9 -15.78 4.24 11.83
N VAL A 10 -16.00 4.95 12.93
CA VAL A 10 -15.62 6.37 13.04
C VAL A 10 -14.10 6.54 12.97
N VAL A 11 -13.35 5.70 13.70
CA VAL A 11 -11.88 5.72 13.66
C VAL A 11 -11.38 5.35 12.27
N ALA A 12 -11.90 4.29 11.65
CA ALA A 12 -11.49 3.87 10.31
C ALA A 12 -11.77 4.95 9.25
N ALA A 13 -12.93 5.60 9.32
CA ALA A 13 -13.26 6.70 8.40
C ALA A 13 -12.34 7.92 8.59
N LYS A 14 -11.95 8.23 9.85
CA LYS A 14 -10.97 9.28 10.15
C LYS A 14 -9.61 8.92 9.54
N GLU A 15 -9.08 7.74 9.84
CA GLU A 15 -7.77 7.30 9.36
C GLU A 15 -7.71 7.23 7.83
N PHE A 16 -8.76 6.70 7.19
CA PHE A 16 -8.86 6.70 5.73
C PHE A 16 -8.81 8.12 5.16
N ARG A 17 -9.54 9.07 5.75
CA ARG A 17 -9.55 10.48 5.31
C ARG A 17 -8.19 11.14 5.53
N ASP A 18 -7.52 10.84 6.64
CA ASP A 18 -6.20 11.37 6.94
C ASP A 18 -5.16 10.83 5.93
N CYS A 19 -5.21 9.54 5.58
CA CYS A 19 -4.40 8.97 4.51
C CYS A 19 -4.69 9.61 3.14
N TRP A 20 -5.97 9.89 2.84
CA TRP A 20 -6.35 10.55 1.58
C TRP A 20 -5.79 11.97 1.49
N ARG A 21 -5.79 12.69 2.59
CA ARG A 21 -5.21 14.04 2.67
C ARG A 21 -3.68 14.05 2.71
N ASN A 22 -3.09 12.93 3.04
CA ASN A 22 -1.64 12.76 3.02
C ASN A 22 -1.19 12.44 1.58
N LEU A 23 -0.19 13.18 1.12
CA LEU A 23 0.38 13.02 -0.23
C LEU A 23 0.85 11.59 -0.53
N TRP A 24 1.15 10.78 0.48
CA TRP A 24 1.65 9.42 0.30
C TRP A 24 0.70 8.50 -0.47
N LEU A 25 -0.61 8.65 -0.32
CA LEU A 25 -1.59 7.88 -1.10
C LEU A 25 -1.54 8.26 -2.58
N ILE A 26 -1.51 9.55 -2.88
CA ILE A 26 -1.46 10.06 -4.25
C ILE A 26 -0.12 9.70 -4.90
N VAL A 27 0.99 9.93 -4.19
CA VAL A 27 2.34 9.59 -4.66
C VAL A 27 2.48 8.09 -4.88
N GLY A 28 1.98 7.25 -3.96
CA GLY A 28 1.99 5.80 -4.10
C GLY A 28 1.19 5.32 -5.30
N SER A 29 -0.03 5.83 -5.50
CA SER A 29 -0.86 5.48 -6.66
C SER A 29 -0.18 5.89 -7.97
N ALA A 30 0.34 7.12 -8.03
CA ALA A 30 1.07 7.61 -9.20
C ALA A 30 2.34 6.80 -9.47
N LEU A 31 3.07 6.42 -8.42
CA LEU A 31 4.26 5.59 -8.54
C LEU A 31 3.93 4.22 -9.15
N PHE A 32 2.91 3.52 -8.64
CA PHE A 32 2.48 2.23 -9.19
C PHE A 32 2.00 2.35 -10.63
N ALA A 33 1.24 3.41 -10.96
CA ALA A 33 0.82 3.68 -12.33
C ALA A 33 2.02 3.94 -13.26
N CYS A 34 2.92 4.84 -12.88
CA CYS A 34 4.11 5.16 -13.68
C CYS A 34 5.02 3.94 -13.88
N LEU A 35 5.22 3.11 -12.85
CA LEU A 35 6.03 1.90 -12.95
C LEU A 35 5.37 0.85 -13.85
N SER A 36 4.07 0.67 -13.73
CA SER A 36 3.32 -0.23 -14.63
C SER A 36 3.45 0.21 -16.09
N LEU A 37 3.32 1.52 -16.34
CA LEU A 37 3.54 2.10 -17.68
C LEU A 37 4.99 1.94 -18.14
N ALA A 38 5.95 2.22 -17.28
CA ALA A 38 7.38 2.09 -17.60
C ALA A 38 7.76 0.64 -17.96
N VAL A 39 7.19 -0.37 -17.28
CA VAL A 39 7.42 -1.78 -17.61
C VAL A 39 6.84 -2.10 -19.00
N VAL A 40 5.61 -1.67 -19.30
CA VAL A 40 4.96 -1.97 -20.58
C VAL A 40 5.66 -1.26 -21.74
N PHE A 41 5.80 0.06 -21.66
CA PHE A 41 6.33 0.86 -22.77
C PHE A 41 7.86 0.89 -22.81
N GLY A 42 8.53 0.84 -21.67
CA GLY A 42 10.00 0.81 -21.61
C GLY A 42 10.58 -0.44 -22.28
N THR A 43 9.94 -1.59 -22.11
CA THR A 43 10.38 -2.83 -22.77
C THR A 43 10.09 -2.82 -24.28
N ALA A 44 9.03 -2.16 -24.73
CA ALA A 44 8.71 -1.99 -26.15
C ALA A 44 9.71 -1.04 -26.85
N ALA A 45 10.14 0.01 -26.16
CA ALA A 45 11.09 0.99 -26.73
C ALA A 45 12.52 0.46 -26.89
N ILE A 46 12.98 -0.42 -26.00
CA ILE A 46 14.37 -0.98 -26.03
C ILE A 46 14.51 -2.01 -27.18
N GLY A 47 13.45 -2.68 -27.59
CA GLY A 47 13.47 -3.72 -28.63
C GLY A 47 13.63 -3.21 -30.06
N GLY A 48 13.59 -1.91 -30.31
CA GLY A 48 13.72 -1.30 -31.67
C GLY A 48 12.50 -1.50 -32.58
N ASP A 49 11.76 -2.58 -32.40
CA ASP A 49 10.41 -2.79 -32.92
C ASP A 49 9.42 -2.55 -31.78
N PHE A 50 8.38 -1.75 -32.03
CA PHE A 50 7.29 -1.53 -31.06
C PHE A 50 6.45 -2.80 -30.83
N SER A 51 7.12 -3.91 -30.55
CA SER A 51 6.48 -5.18 -30.21
C SER A 51 6.31 -5.28 -28.69
N PHE A 52 5.05 -5.35 -28.26
CA PHE A 52 4.74 -5.57 -26.84
C PHE A 52 5.19 -6.96 -26.41
N ARG A 53 5.82 -7.04 -25.22
CA ARG A 53 6.22 -8.32 -24.65
C ARG A 53 5.00 -9.18 -24.29
N PRO A 54 5.17 -10.51 -24.21
CA PRO A 54 4.13 -11.40 -23.70
C PRO A 54 3.60 -10.93 -22.35
N LEU A 55 2.28 -11.06 -22.15
CA LEU A 55 1.60 -10.62 -20.93
C LEU A 55 2.25 -11.15 -19.63
N GLU A 56 2.68 -12.42 -19.66
CA GLU A 56 3.34 -13.08 -18.54
C GLU A 56 4.64 -12.38 -18.12
N ALA A 57 5.45 -11.97 -19.08
CA ALA A 57 6.71 -11.28 -18.81
C ALA A 57 6.46 -9.88 -18.21
N VAL A 58 5.45 -9.16 -18.70
CA VAL A 58 5.04 -7.87 -18.16
C VAL A 58 4.53 -8.04 -16.73
N MET A 59 3.62 -9.00 -16.50
CA MET A 59 3.07 -9.25 -15.18
C MET A 59 4.15 -9.65 -14.17
N THR A 60 5.09 -10.52 -14.55
CA THR A 60 6.22 -10.90 -13.69
C THR A 60 7.01 -9.66 -13.26
N SER A 61 7.34 -8.77 -14.18
CA SER A 61 8.08 -7.54 -13.86
C SER A 61 7.28 -6.61 -12.93
N VAL A 62 5.98 -6.45 -13.18
CA VAL A 62 5.09 -5.63 -12.33
C VAL A 62 4.96 -6.24 -10.93
N VAL A 63 4.81 -7.57 -10.82
CA VAL A 63 4.76 -8.28 -9.52
C VAL A 63 6.06 -8.10 -8.75
N THR A 64 7.21 -8.30 -9.40
CA THR A 64 8.52 -8.13 -8.76
C THR A 64 8.68 -6.73 -8.17
N LEU A 65 8.37 -5.68 -8.95
CA LEU A 65 8.39 -4.30 -8.45
C LEU A 65 7.38 -4.08 -7.34
N GLY A 66 6.18 -4.69 -7.45
CA GLY A 66 5.15 -4.63 -6.42
C GLY A 66 5.62 -5.18 -5.07
N VAL A 67 6.30 -6.33 -5.07
CA VAL A 67 6.82 -6.96 -3.83
C VAL A 67 7.77 -6.04 -3.06
N PHE A 68 8.54 -5.20 -3.75
CA PHE A 68 9.42 -4.21 -3.11
C PHE A 68 8.68 -2.96 -2.64
N LEU A 69 7.80 -2.41 -3.47
CA LEU A 69 7.23 -1.09 -3.26
C LEU A 69 5.96 -1.10 -2.40
N ILE A 70 5.15 -2.16 -2.46
CA ILE A 70 3.93 -2.26 -1.65
C ILE A 70 4.24 -2.18 -0.15
N PRO A 71 5.21 -2.95 0.39
CA PRO A 71 5.61 -2.82 1.79
C PRO A 71 6.13 -1.43 2.15
N LEU A 72 6.90 -0.80 1.25
CA LEU A 72 7.42 0.54 1.49
C LEU A 72 6.29 1.57 1.61
N ILE A 73 5.32 1.55 0.69
CA ILE A 73 4.15 2.44 0.75
C ILE A 73 3.29 2.15 1.99
N ALA A 74 3.11 0.87 2.34
CA ALA A 74 2.39 0.49 3.55
C ALA A 74 3.05 1.06 4.83
N VAL A 75 4.38 1.00 4.91
CA VAL A 75 5.17 1.63 5.98
C VAL A 75 4.97 3.15 5.99
N LEU A 76 5.08 3.82 4.85
CA LEU A 76 4.95 5.28 4.73
C LEU A 76 3.55 5.80 5.08
N ILE A 77 2.51 4.99 4.87
CA ILE A 77 1.14 5.33 5.27
C ILE A 77 0.94 5.18 6.78
N SER A 78 1.65 4.26 7.45
CA SER A 78 1.31 3.81 8.80
C SER A 78 2.35 4.08 9.89
N TYR A 79 3.59 4.51 9.54
CA TYR A 79 4.68 4.65 10.51
C TYR A 79 4.39 5.64 11.65
N ASP A 80 3.64 6.69 11.39
CA ASP A 80 3.36 7.76 12.36
C ASP A 80 2.00 7.63 13.06
N ALA A 81 1.28 6.54 12.81
CA ALA A 81 -0.11 6.35 13.26
C ALA A 81 -0.34 6.54 14.77
N PHE A 82 0.59 6.13 15.61
CA PHE A 82 0.57 6.31 17.07
C PHE A 82 1.63 7.27 17.55
N VAL A 83 2.85 7.13 17.06
CA VAL A 83 3.96 7.99 17.47
C VAL A 83 3.70 9.46 17.09
N GLY A 84 3.01 9.71 16.00
CA GLY A 84 2.59 11.06 15.61
C GLY A 84 1.59 11.67 16.60
N GLU A 85 0.60 10.90 17.00
CA GLU A 85 -0.37 11.31 18.01
C GLU A 85 0.29 11.53 19.40
N GLN A 86 1.32 10.74 19.71
CA GLN A 86 2.09 10.88 20.94
C GLN A 86 2.93 12.15 20.91
N GLU A 87 3.65 12.45 19.83
CA GLU A 87 4.45 13.68 19.70
C GLU A 87 3.59 14.95 19.73
N HIS A 88 2.38 14.91 19.18
CA HIS A 88 1.44 16.02 19.22
C HIS A 88 0.62 16.12 20.51
N GLY A 89 0.80 15.17 21.47
CA GLY A 89 0.04 15.12 22.72
C GLY A 89 -1.43 14.74 22.56
N THR A 90 -1.87 14.41 21.37
CA THR A 90 -3.27 14.06 21.05
C THR A 90 -3.65 12.65 21.45
N LEU A 91 -2.68 11.76 21.66
CA LEU A 91 -2.93 10.39 22.09
C LEU A 91 -3.62 10.35 23.47
N ILE A 92 -3.26 11.24 24.40
CA ILE A 92 -3.90 11.35 25.71
C ILE A 92 -5.37 11.72 25.56
N LEU A 93 -5.67 12.67 24.69
CA LEU A 93 -7.05 13.08 24.39
C LEU A 93 -7.88 11.93 23.81
N LEU A 94 -7.30 11.11 22.90
CA LEU A 94 -7.97 9.93 22.38
C LEU A 94 -8.27 8.87 23.44
N LEU A 95 -7.39 8.73 24.43
CA LEU A 95 -7.58 7.79 25.55
C LEU A 95 -8.58 8.29 26.61
N THR A 96 -8.91 9.58 26.65
CA THR A 96 -9.97 10.13 27.53
C THR A 96 -11.37 9.93 26.96
N TYR A 97 -11.50 9.71 25.65
CA TYR A 97 -12.78 9.34 25.05
C TYR A 97 -13.18 7.90 25.46
N PRO A 98 -14.48 7.60 25.52
CA PRO A 98 -14.98 6.26 25.87
C PRO A 98 -14.77 5.26 24.73
N LEU A 99 -13.56 5.22 24.16
CA LEU A 99 -13.13 4.32 23.11
C LEU A 99 -12.36 3.14 23.71
N SER A 100 -12.76 1.92 23.39
CA SER A 100 -11.98 0.76 23.80
C SER A 100 -10.67 0.69 22.98
N ARG A 101 -9.57 0.31 23.62
CA ARG A 101 -8.25 0.15 22.97
C ARG A 101 -8.31 -0.75 21.72
N PRO A 102 -9.02 -1.91 21.74
CA PRO A 102 -9.15 -2.72 20.55
C PRO A 102 -9.95 -2.03 19.42
N ALA A 103 -10.94 -1.17 19.74
CA ALA A 103 -11.66 -0.42 18.71
C ALA A 103 -10.75 0.62 18.02
N LEU A 104 -9.84 1.23 18.76
CA LEU A 104 -8.85 2.17 18.20
C LEU A 104 -7.88 1.43 17.25
N LEU A 105 -7.32 0.30 17.68
CA LEU A 105 -6.39 -0.51 16.87
C LEU A 105 -7.04 -1.04 15.60
N THR A 106 -8.21 -1.66 15.73
CA THR A 106 -8.94 -2.20 14.57
C THR A 106 -9.40 -1.11 13.62
N GLY A 107 -9.82 0.05 14.15
CA GLY A 107 -10.19 1.20 13.33
C GLY A 107 -9.01 1.75 12.53
N LYS A 108 -7.83 1.93 13.14
CA LYS A 108 -6.61 2.36 12.44
C LYS A 108 -6.19 1.35 11.37
N LEU A 109 -6.17 0.06 11.71
CA LEU A 109 -5.83 -1.00 10.76
C LEU A 109 -6.78 -0.99 9.54
N LEU A 110 -8.10 -0.93 9.78
CA LEU A 110 -9.08 -0.94 8.69
C LEU A 110 -9.00 0.33 7.82
N GLY A 111 -8.82 1.49 8.43
CA GLY A 111 -8.72 2.76 7.70
C GLY A 111 -7.49 2.81 6.80
N GLN A 112 -6.33 2.42 7.32
CA GLN A 112 -5.07 2.40 6.56
C GLN A 112 -5.03 1.28 5.52
N SER A 113 -5.59 0.09 5.83
CA SER A 113 -5.70 -0.99 4.87
C SER A 113 -6.62 -0.65 3.69
N ALA A 114 -7.73 0.05 3.97
CA ALA A 114 -8.61 0.56 2.91
C ALA A 114 -7.90 1.61 2.05
N ALA A 115 -7.12 2.51 2.65
CA ALA A 115 -6.32 3.50 1.92
C ALA A 115 -5.29 2.83 1.01
N LEU A 116 -4.57 1.82 1.52
CA LEU A 116 -3.64 1.03 0.71
C LEU A 116 -4.35 0.31 -0.43
N GLY A 117 -5.52 -0.31 -0.16
CA GLY A 117 -6.33 -0.97 -1.18
C GLY A 117 -6.71 -0.02 -2.32
N VAL A 118 -7.17 1.20 -1.99
CA VAL A 118 -7.46 2.25 -2.99
C VAL A 118 -6.20 2.65 -3.76
N CYS A 119 -5.07 2.79 -3.08
CA CYS A 119 -3.78 3.10 -3.70
C CYS A 119 -3.39 2.06 -4.77
N LEU A 120 -3.50 0.77 -4.44
CA LEU A 120 -3.19 -0.33 -5.36
C LEU A 120 -4.21 -0.41 -6.51
N LEU A 121 -5.50 -0.22 -6.22
CA LEU A 121 -6.55 -0.18 -7.24
C LEU A 121 -6.27 0.93 -8.25
N LEU A 122 -6.03 2.15 -7.81
CA LEU A 122 -5.76 3.28 -8.70
C LEU A 122 -4.46 3.10 -9.48
N GLY A 123 -3.41 2.57 -8.83
CA GLY A 123 -2.11 2.39 -9.47
C GLY A 123 -2.09 1.31 -10.53
N PHE A 124 -2.62 0.13 -10.24
CA PHE A 124 -2.56 -1.01 -11.16
C PHE A 124 -3.71 -1.08 -12.17
N SER A 125 -4.86 -0.41 -11.92
CA SER A 125 -5.97 -0.39 -12.87
C SER A 125 -5.66 0.34 -14.18
N VAL A 126 -4.56 1.07 -14.26
CA VAL A 126 -4.11 1.75 -15.48
C VAL A 126 -3.86 0.76 -16.62
N LEU A 127 -3.38 -0.45 -16.35
CA LEU A 127 -3.13 -1.47 -17.38
C LEU A 127 -4.42 -2.00 -18.04
N PRO A 128 -5.42 -2.51 -17.28
CA PRO A 128 -6.71 -2.87 -17.87
C PRO A 128 -7.40 -1.68 -18.57
N LEU A 129 -7.28 -0.47 -18.02
CA LEU A 129 -7.85 0.73 -18.63
C LEU A 129 -7.27 1.00 -20.03
N LEU A 130 -5.95 0.91 -20.20
CA LEU A 130 -5.29 1.08 -21.50
C LEU A 130 -5.67 -0.03 -22.49
N THR A 131 -5.92 -1.24 -22.00
CA THR A 131 -6.41 -2.33 -22.85
C THR A 131 -7.84 -2.07 -23.33
N VAL A 132 -8.72 -1.55 -22.47
CA VAL A 132 -10.08 -1.12 -22.88
C VAL A 132 -10.03 -0.01 -23.94
N LEU A 133 -9.06 0.90 -23.83
CA LEU A 133 -8.83 1.97 -24.83
C LEU A 133 -8.13 1.48 -26.11
N ASN A 134 -7.93 0.19 -26.29
CA ASN A 134 -7.22 -0.44 -27.42
C ASN A 134 -5.78 0.06 -27.63
N VAL A 135 -5.13 0.56 -26.57
CA VAL A 135 -3.73 0.97 -26.59
C VAL A 135 -2.81 -0.25 -26.42
N LEU A 136 -3.23 -1.24 -25.62
CA LEU A 136 -2.47 -2.46 -25.39
C LEU A 136 -3.13 -3.66 -26.09
N PRO A 137 -2.35 -4.52 -26.78
CA PRO A 137 -2.86 -5.66 -27.54
C PRO A 137 -3.01 -6.92 -26.65
N TYR A 138 -3.47 -6.78 -25.39
CA TYR A 138 -3.65 -7.89 -24.47
C TYR A 138 -5.11 -8.30 -24.37
N ASP A 139 -5.36 -9.58 -24.06
CA ASP A 139 -6.71 -10.04 -23.70
C ASP A 139 -7.14 -9.40 -22.36
N LEU A 140 -8.22 -8.60 -22.44
CA LEU A 140 -8.76 -7.85 -21.31
C LEU A 140 -9.13 -8.77 -20.14
N THR A 141 -9.73 -9.94 -20.43
CA THR A 141 -10.19 -10.87 -19.40
C THR A 141 -9.01 -11.41 -18.60
N ARG A 142 -7.99 -11.87 -19.31
CA ARG A 142 -6.78 -12.43 -18.70
C ARG A 142 -5.98 -11.36 -17.93
N LEU A 143 -5.81 -10.19 -18.53
CA LEU A 143 -5.11 -9.07 -17.88
C LEU A 143 -5.83 -8.59 -16.63
N SER A 144 -7.15 -8.41 -16.67
CA SER A 144 -7.93 -7.95 -15.50
C SER A 144 -7.90 -8.96 -14.37
N LEU A 145 -7.96 -10.26 -14.67
CA LEU A 145 -7.84 -11.31 -13.67
C LEU A 145 -6.47 -11.28 -12.98
N LEU A 146 -5.38 -11.22 -13.76
CA LEU A 146 -4.01 -11.16 -13.21
C LEU A 146 -3.79 -9.89 -12.39
N THR A 147 -4.31 -8.76 -12.85
CA THR A 147 -4.26 -7.49 -12.10
C THR A 147 -5.05 -7.57 -10.79
N ALA A 148 -6.23 -8.20 -10.79
CA ALA A 148 -7.02 -8.39 -9.58
C ALA A 148 -6.30 -9.28 -8.55
N VAL A 149 -5.67 -10.38 -9.02
CA VAL A 149 -4.84 -11.26 -8.16
C VAL A 149 -3.65 -10.48 -7.60
N LEU A 150 -2.97 -9.68 -8.42
CA LEU A 150 -1.86 -8.82 -7.98
C LEU A 150 -2.31 -7.82 -6.90
N ILE A 151 -3.43 -7.13 -7.12
CA ILE A 151 -3.97 -6.15 -6.15
C ILE A 151 -4.32 -6.85 -4.85
N PHE A 152 -5.01 -7.99 -4.89
CA PHE A 152 -5.42 -8.72 -3.70
C PHE A 152 -4.23 -9.28 -2.92
N SER A 153 -3.27 -9.94 -3.59
CA SER A 153 -2.06 -10.47 -2.94
C SER A 153 -1.16 -9.34 -2.40
N GLY A 154 -1.01 -8.26 -3.15
CA GLY A 154 -0.30 -7.06 -2.72
C GLY A 154 -0.97 -6.38 -1.52
N TRP A 155 -2.29 -6.33 -1.49
CA TRP A 155 -3.03 -5.81 -0.35
C TRP A 155 -2.81 -6.66 0.92
N LEU A 156 -2.80 -7.99 0.80
CA LEU A 156 -2.47 -8.89 1.92
C LEU A 156 -1.03 -8.69 2.41
N LEU A 157 -0.07 -8.57 1.49
CA LEU A 157 1.32 -8.26 1.83
C LEU A 157 1.42 -6.92 2.56
N GLY A 158 0.76 -5.89 2.06
CA GLY A 158 0.72 -4.56 2.68
C GLY A 158 0.06 -4.56 4.06
N LEU A 159 -0.98 -5.38 4.29
CA LEU A 159 -1.60 -5.55 5.61
C LEU A 159 -0.59 -6.04 6.66
N VAL A 160 0.28 -6.98 6.31
CA VAL A 160 1.33 -7.47 7.21
C VAL A 160 2.26 -6.31 7.61
N PHE A 161 2.69 -5.49 6.64
CA PHE A 161 3.56 -4.35 6.93
C PHE A 161 2.85 -3.21 7.68
N ILE A 162 1.55 -2.99 7.47
CA ILE A 162 0.75 -2.07 8.29
C ILE A 162 0.70 -2.55 9.74
N LEU A 163 0.48 -3.85 9.99
CA LEU A 163 0.48 -4.41 11.35
C LEU A 163 1.84 -4.25 12.05
N ILE A 164 2.93 -4.53 11.35
CA ILE A 164 4.30 -4.31 11.84
C ILE A 164 4.50 -2.81 12.16
N SER A 165 4.08 -1.93 11.25
CA SER A 165 4.20 -0.47 11.42
C SER A 165 3.41 0.04 12.62
N LEU A 166 2.16 -0.38 12.78
CA LEU A 166 1.34 0.00 13.94
C LEU A 166 1.99 -0.45 15.25
N THR A 167 2.56 -1.67 15.27
CA THR A 167 3.24 -2.19 16.47
C THR A 167 4.48 -1.37 16.80
N ILE A 168 5.32 -1.08 15.82
CA ILE A 168 6.55 -0.28 16.01
C ILE A 168 6.21 1.16 16.37
N SER A 169 5.18 1.74 15.74
CA SER A 169 4.70 3.08 16.03
C SER A 169 4.24 3.25 17.49
N LEU A 170 3.67 2.18 18.09
CA LEU A 170 3.30 2.16 19.52
C LEU A 170 4.51 2.12 20.45
N LEU A 171 5.60 1.45 20.05
CA LEU A 171 6.79 1.24 20.88
C LEU A 171 7.84 2.34 20.70
N ALA A 172 7.78 3.08 19.61
CA ALA A 172 8.76 4.10 19.26
C ALA A 172 8.56 5.36 20.11
N LYS A 173 9.68 6.00 20.49
CA LYS A 173 9.68 7.27 21.24
C LYS A 173 9.51 8.51 20.37
N ASN A 174 9.85 8.41 19.09
CA ASN A 174 9.72 9.48 18.11
C ASN A 174 9.57 8.91 16.68
N LYS A 175 9.05 9.75 15.76
CA LYS A 175 8.80 9.39 14.36
C LYS A 175 10.07 8.91 13.63
N ALA A 176 11.22 9.56 13.87
CA ALA A 176 12.46 9.21 13.21
C ALA A 176 12.93 7.79 13.57
N ARG A 177 12.77 7.39 14.84
CA ARG A 177 13.08 6.01 15.27
C ARG A 177 12.10 4.99 14.69
N ALA A 178 10.79 5.31 14.70
CA ALA A 178 9.79 4.43 14.10
C ALA A 178 10.12 4.17 12.63
N LEU A 179 10.34 5.22 11.86
CA LEU A 179 10.68 5.13 10.44
C LEU A 179 12.00 4.39 10.20
N GLY A 180 13.05 4.70 10.96
CA GLY A 180 14.36 4.04 10.83
C GLY A 180 14.28 2.53 11.05
N VAL A 181 13.59 2.08 12.10
CA VAL A 181 13.39 0.64 12.38
C VAL A 181 12.57 -0.02 11.28
N LEU A 182 11.50 0.63 10.83
CA LEU A 182 10.62 0.10 9.78
C LEU A 182 11.34 -0.02 8.44
N LEU A 183 12.13 0.98 8.06
CA LEU A 183 12.94 0.92 6.84
C LEU A 183 14.02 -0.17 6.93
N SER A 184 14.59 -0.42 8.12
CA SER A 184 15.52 -1.53 8.32
C SER A 184 14.83 -2.89 8.14
N ILE A 185 13.63 -3.06 8.67
CA ILE A 185 12.83 -4.29 8.49
C ILE A 185 12.45 -4.47 7.00
N TRP A 186 12.02 -3.40 6.35
CA TRP A 186 11.72 -3.43 4.92
C TRP A 186 12.95 -3.85 4.10
N LEU A 187 14.10 -3.20 4.34
CA LEU A 187 15.35 -3.51 3.64
C LEU A 187 15.78 -4.98 3.85
N LEU A 188 15.70 -5.47 5.08
CA LEU A 188 15.99 -6.87 5.39
C LEU A 188 15.02 -7.81 4.65
N SER A 189 13.72 -7.49 4.61
CA SER A 189 12.73 -8.29 3.89
C SER A 189 13.04 -8.37 2.40
N VAL A 190 13.46 -7.25 1.80
CA VAL A 190 13.88 -7.16 0.40
C VAL A 190 15.12 -8.02 0.16
N LEU A 191 16.15 -7.91 1.01
CA LEU A 191 17.38 -8.70 0.89
C LEU A 191 17.13 -10.20 1.02
N PHE A 192 16.28 -10.62 1.97
CA PHE A 192 15.93 -12.03 2.13
C PHE A 192 15.12 -12.58 0.96
N TYR A 193 14.26 -11.74 0.36
CA TYR A 193 13.53 -12.13 -0.84
C TYR A 193 14.48 -12.36 -2.02
N ASP A 194 15.45 -11.49 -2.22
CA ASP A 194 16.42 -11.58 -3.32
C ASP A 194 17.41 -12.76 -3.14
N LEU A 195 17.80 -13.06 -1.89
CA LEU A 195 18.66 -14.19 -1.56
C LEU A 195 17.92 -15.55 -1.57
N GLY A 196 16.60 -15.54 -1.47
CA GLY A 196 15.77 -16.75 -1.43
C GLY A 196 15.30 -17.24 -2.81
N LEU A 197 15.51 -16.42 -3.83
CA LEU A 197 15.26 -16.74 -5.24
C LEU A 197 16.55 -17.12 -5.97
#